data_d066123fb759baaae505124388f1c879
#
_entry.id   d066123fb759baaae505124388f1c879
#
_cell.length_a   1.000
_cell.length_b   1.000
_cell.length_c   1.000
_cell.angle_alpha   90.00
_cell.angle_beta   90.00
_cell.angle_gamma   90.00
#
_symmetry.space_group_name_H-M   'P 1'
#
loop_
_entity.id
_entity.type
_entity.pdbx_description
1 polymer ?
#
loop_
_entity_poly.entity_id
_entity_poly.type
_entity_poly.pdbx_seq_one_letter_code
_entity_poly.pdbx_strand_id
1 'polypeptide(L)'
;MSEGCCGPSLDQTQAVEARYGAAAQEQEACLCTPVAFDTSLLAVIPEAVVERDYGCGDPTRWVKPGDTVLDLGSGSGKNAFICAQVVGPSGAVIGVDRNADMLALSRQAAPVVAETVGYDNVRFVEGAIESLDAPTAAGELLIATASVDVVLSNCVLNLVNPSARTSLLHNIR
;
A
#
# COMPACT_ATOMS: atom_id res chain seq x y z
N MET A 1 -27.74 16.16 -18.30
CA MET A 1 -26.59 17.06 -18.49
C MET A 1 -25.60 16.66 -17.41
N SER A 2 -24.59 15.89 -17.80
CA SER A 2 -23.52 15.40 -16.89
C SER A 2 -22.50 16.51 -16.75
N GLU A 3 -22.47 17.16 -15.60
CA GLU A 3 -21.37 18.08 -15.27
C GLU A 3 -20.09 17.25 -15.08
N GLY A 4 -19.09 17.56 -15.91
CA GLY A 4 -17.84 16.84 -15.94
C GLY A 4 -17.04 17.06 -14.66
N CYS A 5 -16.48 15.98 -14.12
CA CYS A 5 -15.49 15.96 -13.06
C CYS A 5 -14.12 16.51 -13.55
N CYS A 6 -14.06 17.75 -14.04
CA CYS A 6 -12.81 18.44 -14.35
C CYS A 6 -12.70 19.70 -13.50
N GLY A 7 -12.11 19.56 -12.34
CA GLY A 7 -11.57 20.68 -11.54
C GLY A 7 -10.35 21.31 -12.24
N PRO A 8 -9.80 22.44 -11.70
CA PRO A 8 -8.63 23.11 -12.29
C PRO A 8 -7.48 22.13 -12.47
N SER A 9 -6.69 22.33 -13.54
CA SER A 9 -5.57 21.46 -13.94
C SER A 9 -4.48 21.40 -12.86
N LEU A 10 -4.65 20.52 -11.90
CA LEU A 10 -3.58 20.12 -10.99
C LEU A 10 -2.58 19.26 -11.78
N ASP A 11 -1.30 19.32 -11.43
CA ASP A 11 -0.33 18.32 -11.83
C ASP A 11 -0.87 16.93 -11.45
N GLN A 12 -0.60 15.93 -12.28
CA GLN A 12 -1.12 14.57 -12.08
C GLN A 12 -0.83 14.03 -10.67
N THR A 13 0.35 14.31 -10.14
CA THR A 13 0.74 13.92 -8.77
C THR A 13 -0.13 14.59 -7.72
N GLN A 14 -0.35 15.91 -7.83
CA GLN A 14 -1.18 16.66 -6.91
C GLN A 14 -2.66 16.23 -6.96
N ALA A 15 -3.16 15.92 -8.17
CA ALA A 15 -4.53 15.41 -8.33
C ALA A 15 -4.71 14.03 -7.67
N VAL A 16 -3.72 13.16 -7.78
CA VAL A 16 -3.70 11.85 -7.14
C VAL A 16 -3.65 12.02 -5.60
N GLU A 17 -2.73 12.81 -5.08
CA GLU A 17 -2.59 13.07 -3.64
C GLU A 17 -3.87 13.66 -3.04
N ALA A 18 -4.46 14.66 -3.70
CA ALA A 18 -5.70 15.28 -3.23
C ALA A 18 -6.87 14.29 -3.20
N ARG A 19 -7.00 13.45 -4.24
CA ARG A 19 -8.07 12.46 -4.34
C ARG A 19 -7.95 11.37 -3.28
N TYR A 20 -6.76 10.79 -3.12
CA TYR A 20 -6.53 9.73 -2.13
C TYR A 20 -6.49 10.27 -0.69
N GLY A 21 -6.05 11.53 -0.49
CA GLY A 21 -6.16 12.21 0.80
C GLY A 21 -7.60 12.43 1.24
N ALA A 22 -8.48 12.84 0.32
CA ALA A 22 -9.92 12.94 0.57
C ALA A 22 -10.53 11.55 0.87
N ALA A 23 -10.16 10.54 0.09
CA ALA A 23 -10.62 9.17 0.26
C ALA A 23 -10.15 8.52 1.58
N ALA A 24 -9.05 8.98 2.16
CA ALA A 24 -8.61 8.56 3.49
C ALA A 24 -9.57 9.04 4.61
N GLN A 25 -10.33 10.10 4.36
CA GLN A 25 -11.27 10.68 5.32
C GLN A 25 -12.71 10.22 5.10
N GLU A 26 -13.13 9.99 3.83
CA GLU A 26 -14.48 9.55 3.47
C GLU A 26 -14.41 8.48 2.38
N GLN A 27 -15.27 7.46 2.49
CA GLN A 27 -15.35 6.37 1.51
C GLN A 27 -15.81 6.87 0.14
N GLU A 28 -15.02 6.66 -0.91
CA GLU A 28 -15.37 7.01 -2.28
C GLU A 28 -15.89 5.79 -3.06
N ALA A 29 -17.19 5.74 -3.32
CA ALA A 29 -17.90 4.58 -3.92
C ALA A 29 -17.47 4.21 -5.35
N CYS A 30 -16.58 4.97 -5.99
CA CYS A 30 -16.26 4.87 -7.41
C CYS A 30 -14.87 4.28 -7.73
N LEU A 31 -14.10 3.82 -6.76
CA LEU A 31 -12.69 3.53 -7.00
C LEU A 31 -12.36 2.09 -7.38
N CYS A 32 -13.09 1.07 -6.95
CA CYS A 32 -12.86 -0.30 -7.45
C CYS A 32 -13.99 -1.28 -7.14
N THR A 33 -14.14 -2.32 -7.96
CA THR A 33 -15.01 -3.45 -7.67
C THR A 33 -14.29 -4.40 -6.71
N PRO A 34 -14.89 -4.79 -5.58
CA PRO A 34 -14.29 -5.75 -4.65
C PRO A 34 -14.01 -7.08 -5.36
N VAL A 35 -12.79 -7.57 -5.23
CA VAL A 35 -12.42 -8.92 -5.65
C VAL A 35 -12.53 -9.84 -4.44
N ALA A 36 -13.03 -11.06 -4.65
CA ALA A 36 -13.18 -12.05 -3.60
C ALA A 36 -11.80 -12.53 -3.11
N PHE A 37 -11.46 -12.18 -1.86
CA PHE A 37 -10.37 -12.85 -1.13
C PHE A 37 -10.93 -13.91 -0.20
N ASP A 38 -10.04 -14.65 0.45
CA ASP A 38 -10.37 -15.37 1.65
C ASP A 38 -10.79 -14.36 2.74
N THR A 39 -12.08 -14.28 3.00
CA THR A 39 -12.66 -13.34 3.97
C THR A 39 -12.17 -13.58 5.39
N SER A 40 -11.62 -14.77 5.69
CA SER A 40 -11.01 -15.05 6.99
C SER A 40 -9.80 -14.16 7.27
N LEU A 41 -9.04 -13.79 6.24
CA LEU A 41 -7.89 -12.89 6.34
C LEU A 41 -8.28 -11.43 6.61
N LEU A 42 -9.54 -11.06 6.35
CA LEU A 42 -10.05 -9.73 6.66
C LEU A 42 -10.52 -9.60 8.13
N ALA A 43 -10.81 -10.72 8.79
CA ALA A 43 -11.42 -10.71 10.11
C ALA A 43 -10.56 -10.05 11.20
N VAL A 44 -9.24 -10.01 11.03
CA VAL A 44 -8.30 -9.39 11.97
C VAL A 44 -7.97 -7.92 11.63
N ILE A 45 -8.41 -7.45 10.46
CA ILE A 45 -8.11 -6.11 9.96
C ILE A 45 -9.21 -5.14 10.42
N PRO A 46 -8.87 -4.01 11.06
CA PRO A 46 -9.86 -3.02 11.45
C PRO A 46 -10.72 -2.56 10.27
N GLU A 47 -12.03 -2.44 10.49
CA GLU A 47 -13.01 -2.05 9.47
C GLU A 47 -12.62 -0.74 8.75
N ALA A 48 -12.13 0.24 9.51
CA ALA A 48 -11.66 1.51 8.96
C ALA A 48 -10.55 1.37 7.90
N VAL A 49 -9.73 0.32 7.96
CA VAL A 49 -8.72 0.00 6.95
C VAL A 49 -9.38 -0.61 5.71
N VAL A 50 -10.30 -1.55 5.91
CA VAL A 50 -10.99 -2.26 4.82
C VAL A 50 -11.87 -1.31 4.01
N GLU A 51 -12.59 -0.42 4.68
CA GLU A 51 -13.48 0.56 4.04
C GLU A 51 -12.75 1.59 3.18
N ARG A 52 -11.48 1.90 3.52
CA ARG A 52 -10.66 2.89 2.80
C ARG A 52 -9.65 2.27 1.85
N ASP A 53 -9.78 0.98 1.57
CA ASP A 53 -8.94 0.31 0.60
C ASP A 53 -9.59 0.29 -0.78
N TYR A 54 -8.80 0.65 -1.76
CA TYR A 54 -9.18 0.71 -3.18
C TYR A 54 -8.46 -0.35 -4.02
N GLY A 55 -7.86 -1.32 -3.36
CA GLY A 55 -7.12 -2.40 -3.99
C GLY A 55 -8.02 -3.43 -4.67
N CYS A 56 -7.63 -3.85 -5.86
CA CYS A 56 -8.29 -4.86 -6.68
C CYS A 56 -7.40 -6.10 -6.80
N GLY A 57 -7.96 -7.28 -6.65
CA GLY A 57 -7.22 -8.55 -6.85
C GLY A 57 -6.78 -9.22 -5.55
N ASP A 58 -6.22 -10.41 -5.71
CA ASP A 58 -5.72 -11.24 -4.62
C ASP A 58 -4.22 -10.97 -4.42
N PRO A 59 -3.81 -10.32 -3.30
CA PRO A 59 -2.41 -10.02 -3.05
C PRO A 59 -1.60 -11.25 -2.62
N THR A 60 -2.26 -12.36 -2.29
CA THR A 60 -1.61 -13.54 -1.69
C THR A 60 -1.08 -14.54 -2.70
N ARG A 61 -1.49 -14.42 -3.96
CA ARG A 61 -1.26 -15.42 -5.01
C ARG A 61 0.19 -15.93 -5.13
N TRP A 62 1.17 -15.07 -4.86
CA TRP A 62 2.60 -15.39 -5.04
C TRP A 62 3.37 -15.33 -3.72
N VAL A 63 2.70 -15.02 -2.63
CA VAL A 63 3.29 -14.86 -1.29
C VAL A 63 3.34 -16.23 -0.59
N LYS A 64 4.46 -16.50 0.07
CA LYS A 64 4.71 -17.75 0.81
C LYS A 64 5.08 -17.46 2.26
N PRO A 65 4.88 -18.43 3.16
CA PRO A 65 5.39 -18.32 4.53
C PRO A 65 6.90 -18.02 4.56
N GLY A 66 7.30 -17.02 5.33
CA GLY A 66 8.68 -16.60 5.49
C GLY A 66 9.17 -15.53 4.50
N ASP A 67 8.39 -15.20 3.45
CA ASP A 67 8.76 -14.16 2.49
C ASP A 67 8.83 -12.77 3.14
N THR A 68 9.71 -11.94 2.62
CA THR A 68 9.68 -10.48 2.81
C THR A 68 8.94 -9.85 1.63
N VAL A 69 7.81 -9.21 1.91
CA VAL A 69 6.93 -8.62 0.91
C VAL A 69 7.03 -7.10 0.93
N LEU A 70 7.13 -6.49 -0.25
CA LEU A 70 7.06 -5.03 -0.44
C LEU A 70 5.74 -4.69 -1.14
N ASP A 71 4.89 -3.91 -0.47
CA ASP A 71 3.62 -3.41 -1.00
C ASP A 71 3.78 -1.95 -1.46
N LEU A 72 3.76 -1.74 -2.78
CA LEU A 72 3.94 -0.45 -3.43
C LEU A 72 2.61 0.30 -3.53
N GLY A 73 2.50 1.43 -2.85
CA GLY A 73 1.27 2.19 -2.72
C GLY A 73 0.31 1.47 -1.77
N SER A 74 0.78 1.18 -0.57
CA SER A 74 0.08 0.34 0.42
C SER A 74 -1.22 0.95 0.96
N GLY A 75 -1.44 2.26 0.77
CA GLY A 75 -2.64 2.96 1.21
C GLY A 75 -2.96 2.74 2.68
N SER A 76 -4.20 2.35 2.98
CA SER A 76 -4.66 2.01 4.34
C SER A 76 -4.00 0.76 4.93
N GLY A 77 -3.28 -0.03 4.12
CA GLY A 77 -2.54 -1.20 4.57
C GLY A 77 -3.28 -2.54 4.44
N LYS A 78 -4.48 -2.60 3.87
CA LYS A 78 -5.26 -3.85 3.78
C LYS A 78 -4.47 -5.00 3.16
N ASN A 79 -3.85 -4.79 2.00
CA ASN A 79 -3.08 -5.83 1.32
C ASN A 79 -1.83 -6.23 2.12
N ALA A 80 -1.16 -5.26 2.74
CA ALA A 80 -0.03 -5.54 3.62
C ALA A 80 -0.44 -6.41 4.81
N PHE A 81 -1.57 -6.14 5.46
CA PHE A 81 -2.07 -6.96 6.58
C PHE A 81 -2.54 -8.35 6.15
N ILE A 82 -3.11 -8.49 4.94
CA ILE A 82 -3.41 -9.81 4.37
C ILE A 82 -2.12 -10.60 4.17
N CYS A 83 -1.12 -10.00 3.51
CA CYS A 83 0.17 -10.65 3.26
C CYS A 83 0.90 -11.02 4.57
N ALA A 84 0.81 -10.17 5.60
CA ALA A 84 1.40 -10.41 6.92
C ALA A 84 0.94 -11.72 7.55
N GLN A 85 -0.34 -12.05 7.39
CA GLN A 85 -0.90 -13.31 7.87
C GLN A 85 -0.38 -14.52 7.06
N VAL A 86 -0.16 -14.35 5.77
CA VAL A 86 0.34 -15.41 4.88
C VAL A 86 1.82 -15.68 5.12
N VAL A 87 2.65 -14.64 5.23
CA VAL A 87 4.09 -14.81 5.48
C VAL A 87 4.37 -15.31 6.89
N GLY A 88 3.47 -15.03 7.85
CA GLY A 88 3.57 -15.49 9.23
C GLY A 88 4.71 -14.84 10.03
N PRO A 89 5.01 -15.36 11.24
CA PRO A 89 5.95 -14.73 12.17
C PRO A 89 7.42 -14.76 11.70
N SER A 90 7.77 -15.57 10.71
CA SER A 90 9.12 -15.63 10.14
C SER A 90 9.32 -14.75 8.93
N GLY A 91 8.24 -14.21 8.34
CA GLY A 91 8.27 -13.29 7.23
C GLY A 91 8.10 -11.84 7.67
N ALA A 92 8.14 -10.91 6.72
CA ALA A 92 7.95 -9.49 6.97
C ALA A 92 7.18 -8.83 5.82
N VAL A 93 6.46 -7.74 6.13
CA VAL A 93 5.80 -6.93 5.12
C VAL A 93 6.17 -5.46 5.29
N ILE A 94 6.50 -4.80 4.19
CA ILE A 94 6.85 -3.39 4.14
C ILE A 94 5.85 -2.71 3.21
N GLY A 95 4.98 -1.86 3.75
CA GLY A 95 4.12 -1.01 2.95
C GLY A 95 4.79 0.34 2.69
N VAL A 96 4.85 0.77 1.43
CA VAL A 96 5.33 2.10 1.05
C VAL A 96 4.19 2.90 0.46
N ASP A 97 3.96 4.09 0.99
CA ASP A 97 3.01 5.06 0.43
C ASP A 97 3.54 6.48 0.62
N ARG A 98 3.06 7.42 -0.20
CA ARG A 98 3.39 8.85 -0.08
C ARG A 98 2.33 9.63 0.68
N ASN A 99 1.13 9.07 0.83
CA ASN A 99 0.00 9.72 1.45
C ASN A 99 0.08 9.57 2.98
N ALA A 100 0.34 10.70 3.66
CA ALA A 100 0.50 10.73 5.12
C ALA A 100 -0.77 10.30 5.87
N ASP A 101 -1.97 10.61 5.35
CA ASP A 101 -3.24 10.27 6.00
C ASP A 101 -3.50 8.75 5.91
N MET A 102 -3.20 8.14 4.75
CA MET A 102 -3.27 6.69 4.59
C MET A 102 -2.26 5.98 5.48
N LEU A 103 -1.03 6.48 5.55
CA LEU A 103 0.01 5.94 6.44
C LEU A 103 -0.34 6.11 7.92
N ALA A 104 -1.00 7.19 8.30
CA ALA A 104 -1.48 7.36 9.67
C ALA A 104 -2.49 6.27 10.03
N LEU A 105 -3.43 5.97 9.13
CA LEU A 105 -4.42 4.92 9.32
C LEU A 105 -3.77 3.53 9.40
N SER A 106 -2.88 3.19 8.47
CA SER A 106 -2.19 1.90 8.48
C SER A 106 -1.32 1.71 9.72
N ARG A 107 -0.59 2.76 10.14
CA ARG A 107 0.24 2.72 11.35
C ARG A 107 -0.57 2.62 12.65
N GLN A 108 -1.78 3.20 12.70
CA GLN A 108 -2.70 3.02 13.83
C GLN A 108 -3.27 1.59 13.89
N ALA A 109 -3.51 0.97 12.75
CA ALA A 109 -4.04 -0.38 12.66
C ALA A 109 -2.99 -1.46 12.96
N ALA A 110 -1.70 -1.21 12.66
CA ALA A 110 -0.64 -2.21 12.79
C ALA A 110 -0.56 -2.86 14.18
N PRO A 111 -0.55 -2.14 15.32
CA PRO A 111 -0.51 -2.76 16.62
C PRO A 111 -1.76 -3.60 16.95
N VAL A 112 -2.94 -3.21 16.43
CA VAL A 112 -4.19 -3.97 16.63
C VAL A 112 -4.14 -5.30 15.91
N VAL A 113 -3.65 -5.28 14.66
CA VAL A 113 -3.45 -6.50 13.87
C VAL A 113 -2.39 -7.38 14.52
N ALA A 114 -1.25 -6.81 14.94
CA ALA A 114 -0.16 -7.54 15.58
C ALA A 114 -0.63 -8.24 16.87
N GLU A 115 -1.42 -7.57 17.71
CA GLU A 115 -2.01 -8.16 18.93
C GLU A 115 -2.93 -9.33 18.57
N THR A 116 -3.74 -9.19 17.52
CA THR A 116 -4.73 -10.20 17.13
C THR A 116 -4.07 -11.45 16.53
N VAL A 117 -3.02 -11.28 15.71
CA VAL A 117 -2.31 -12.41 15.08
C VAL A 117 -1.21 -12.99 15.97
N GLY A 118 -0.77 -12.26 16.99
CA GLY A 118 0.24 -12.68 17.97
C GLY A 118 1.70 -12.41 17.56
N TYR A 119 1.94 -11.62 16.51
CA TYR A 119 3.29 -11.20 16.07
C TYR A 119 3.23 -9.87 15.32
N ASP A 120 4.35 -9.12 15.36
CA ASP A 120 4.53 -7.83 14.68
C ASP A 120 5.52 -8.00 13.53
N ASN A 121 5.01 -8.06 12.31
CA ASN A 121 5.80 -8.30 11.10
C ASN A 121 5.48 -7.32 9.96
N VAL A 122 4.77 -6.20 10.28
CA VAL A 122 4.40 -5.19 9.28
C VAL A 122 4.97 -3.83 9.67
N ARG A 123 5.59 -3.14 8.71
CA ARG A 123 5.96 -1.73 8.87
C ARG A 123 5.52 -0.90 7.69
N PHE A 124 5.18 0.36 7.94
CA PHE A 124 4.76 1.31 6.92
C PHE A 124 5.75 2.48 6.84
N VAL A 125 6.22 2.75 5.62
CA VAL A 125 7.25 3.73 5.32
C VAL A 125 6.68 4.79 4.37
N GLU A 126 6.94 6.05 4.69
CA GLU A 126 6.59 7.16 3.80
C GLU A 126 7.66 7.29 2.71
N GLY A 127 7.22 7.27 1.45
CA GLY A 127 8.12 7.40 0.31
C GLY A 127 7.41 7.30 -1.02
N ALA A 128 8.15 7.70 -2.06
CA ALA A 128 7.72 7.58 -3.44
C ALA A 128 8.15 6.22 -3.99
N ILE A 129 7.23 5.48 -4.58
CA ILE A 129 7.52 4.15 -5.12
C ILE A 129 8.51 4.17 -6.30
N GLU A 130 8.63 5.29 -6.98
CA GLU A 130 9.62 5.54 -8.03
C GLU A 130 11.03 5.86 -7.51
N SER A 131 11.24 5.95 -6.19
CA SER A 131 12.49 6.34 -5.54
C SER A 131 12.75 5.48 -4.29
N LEU A 132 12.66 4.16 -4.42
CA LEU A 132 12.84 3.21 -3.30
C LEU A 132 14.29 3.19 -2.77
N ASP A 133 15.24 3.64 -3.58
CA ASP A 133 16.66 3.82 -3.26
C ASP A 133 16.96 5.20 -2.64
N ALA A 134 15.95 6.05 -2.45
CA ALA A 134 16.14 7.35 -1.81
C ALA A 134 16.62 7.18 -0.35
N PRO A 135 17.54 8.05 0.12
CA PRO A 135 17.95 8.02 1.50
C PRO A 135 16.84 8.53 2.42
N THR A 136 16.64 7.85 3.54
CA THR A 136 15.82 8.33 4.65
C THR A 136 16.52 9.49 5.38
N ALA A 137 15.82 10.13 6.32
CA ALA A 137 16.43 11.14 7.18
C ALA A 137 17.62 10.63 8.01
N ALA A 138 17.72 9.30 8.24
CA ALA A 138 18.82 8.64 8.90
C ALA A 138 19.98 8.30 7.95
N GLY A 139 19.83 8.55 6.64
CA GLY A 139 20.83 8.26 5.62
C GLY A 139 20.84 6.80 5.13
N GLU A 140 19.90 5.98 5.58
CA GLU A 140 19.70 4.63 5.09
C GLU A 140 18.80 4.65 3.84
N LEU A 141 18.88 3.62 2.99
CA LEU A 141 17.94 3.48 1.86
C LEU A 141 16.52 3.26 2.39
N LEU A 142 15.53 3.82 1.70
CA LEU A 142 14.11 3.62 2.01
C LEU A 142 13.77 2.12 2.04
N ILE A 143 14.22 1.40 1.01
CA ILE A 143 14.22 -0.06 0.94
C ILE A 143 15.63 -0.52 0.63
N ALA A 144 16.18 -1.41 1.44
CA ALA A 144 17.51 -1.94 1.23
C ALA A 144 17.59 -2.80 -0.05
N THR A 145 18.68 -2.74 -0.76
CA THR A 145 18.89 -3.52 -1.98
C THR A 145 18.82 -5.02 -1.68
N ALA A 146 18.15 -5.78 -2.55
CA ALA A 146 17.99 -7.23 -2.46
C ALA A 146 17.41 -7.71 -1.12
N SER A 147 16.51 -6.94 -0.53
CA SER A 147 15.93 -7.22 0.80
C SER A 147 14.51 -7.79 0.76
N VAL A 148 13.92 -7.97 -0.42
CA VAL A 148 12.53 -8.45 -0.57
C VAL A 148 12.46 -9.63 -1.52
N ASP A 149 11.55 -10.57 -1.24
CA ASP A 149 11.30 -11.75 -2.05
C ASP A 149 10.16 -11.53 -3.04
N VAL A 150 9.16 -10.74 -2.65
CA VAL A 150 7.97 -10.44 -3.46
C VAL A 150 7.68 -8.95 -3.43
N VAL A 151 7.46 -8.38 -4.62
CA VAL A 151 6.94 -7.03 -4.77
C VAL A 151 5.51 -7.12 -5.29
N LEU A 152 4.58 -6.51 -4.58
CA LEU A 152 3.20 -6.35 -5.03
C LEU A 152 2.87 -4.88 -5.25
N SER A 153 1.93 -4.63 -6.14
CA SER A 153 1.39 -3.30 -6.38
C SER A 153 -0.05 -3.45 -6.86
N ASN A 154 -0.96 -2.80 -6.19
CA ASN A 154 -2.38 -2.92 -6.48
C ASN A 154 -2.97 -1.54 -6.79
N CYS A 155 -3.48 -1.37 -8.04
CA CYS A 155 -4.13 -0.14 -8.51
C CYS A 155 -3.27 1.15 -8.47
N VAL A 156 -1.94 1.07 -8.41
CA VAL A 156 -1.02 2.21 -8.23
C VAL A 156 -0.14 2.49 -9.44
N LEU A 157 0.34 1.46 -10.16
CA LEU A 157 1.31 1.65 -11.25
C LEU A 157 0.82 2.57 -12.37
N ASN A 158 -0.49 2.62 -12.60
CA ASN A 158 -1.11 3.52 -13.57
C ASN A 158 -1.11 4.99 -13.13
N LEU A 159 -0.92 5.27 -11.84
CA LEU A 159 -0.84 6.61 -11.27
C LEU A 159 0.57 7.20 -11.36
N VAL A 160 1.59 6.36 -11.56
CA VAL A 160 2.98 6.80 -11.71
C VAL A 160 3.15 7.54 -13.04
N ASN A 161 3.78 8.71 -12.97
CA ASN A 161 4.11 9.48 -14.16
C ASN A 161 4.89 8.61 -15.17
N PRO A 162 4.53 8.60 -16.45
CA PRO A 162 5.20 7.78 -17.47
C PRO A 162 6.73 7.94 -17.50
N SER A 163 7.26 9.13 -17.25
CA SER A 163 8.70 9.38 -17.18
C SER A 163 9.39 8.69 -15.99
N ALA A 164 8.67 8.46 -14.90
CA ALA A 164 9.19 7.82 -13.68
C ALA A 164 9.02 6.28 -13.67
N ARG A 165 8.23 5.71 -14.57
CA ARG A 165 7.98 4.25 -14.63
C ARG A 165 9.24 3.44 -14.85
N THR A 166 10.19 3.97 -15.63
CA THR A 166 11.48 3.30 -15.87
C THR A 166 12.30 3.21 -14.59
N SER A 167 12.34 4.27 -13.78
CA SER A 167 13.01 4.28 -12.48
C SER A 167 12.36 3.30 -11.52
N LEU A 168 11.02 3.31 -11.44
CA LEU A 168 10.26 2.35 -10.64
C LEU A 168 10.62 0.90 -11.02
N LEU A 169 10.57 0.54 -12.30
CA LEU A 169 10.89 -0.81 -12.75
C LEU A 169 12.35 -1.19 -12.52
N HIS A 170 13.26 -0.20 -12.50
CA HIS A 170 14.65 -0.43 -12.15
C HIS A 170 14.82 -0.73 -10.65
N ASN A 171 14.11 -0.03 -9.80
CA ASN A 171 14.18 -0.17 -8.35
C ASN A 171 13.58 -1.48 -7.81
N ILE A 172 12.66 -2.11 -8.55
CA ILE A 172 12.04 -3.39 -8.16
C ILE A 172 12.73 -4.62 -8.81
N ARG A 173 13.83 -4.44 -9.52
CA ARG A 173 14.59 -5.50 -10.18
C ARG A 173 15.75 -5.99 -9.32
#